data_fcb69e604844b0cde5653c08dc807106
#
_entry.id   fcb69e604844b0cde5653c08dc807106
#
_cell.length_a   1.000
_cell.length_b   1.000
_cell.length_c   1.000
_cell.angle_alpha   90.00
_cell.angle_beta   90.00
_cell.angle_gamma   90.00
#
_symmetry.space_group_name_H-M   'P 1'
#
loop_
_entity.id
_entity.type
_entity.pdbx_description
1 polymer ?
#
loop_
_entity_poly.entity_id
_entity_poly.type
_entity_poly.pdbx_seq_one_letter_code
_entity_poly.pdbx_strand_id
1 'polypeptide(L)'
;MNILVCEDNIMMQRTIEFSLKKEGYTVYKAGDGFQGIRILGEEKIDLVITDINMPYTKGLELIRHINTQMETKIPVIVITGITNEETRTHAMELGAQGYLTKPFDPKVMMELVKTLSGKN
;
A
#
# COMPACT_ATOMS: atom_id res chain seq x y z
N MET A 1 -2.67 6.01 13.50
CA MET A 1 -2.95 5.94 12.05
C MET A 1 -3.19 4.48 11.66
N ASN A 2 -4.22 4.26 10.86
CA ASN A 2 -4.57 2.92 10.38
C ASN A 2 -3.99 2.70 8.99
N ILE A 3 -3.23 1.64 8.82
CA ILE A 3 -2.57 1.32 7.56
C ILE A 3 -3.06 -0.03 7.05
N LEU A 4 -3.50 -0.04 5.78
CA LEU A 4 -3.87 -1.27 5.10
C LEU A 4 -2.66 -1.78 4.31
N VAL A 5 -2.30 -3.04 4.53
CA VAL A 5 -1.21 -3.70 3.80
C VAL A 5 -1.81 -4.79 2.93
N CYS A 6 -1.69 -4.65 1.62
CA CYS A 6 -2.16 -5.62 0.63
C CYS A 6 -0.96 -6.35 0.04
N GLU A 7 -0.76 -7.58 0.43
CA GLU A 7 0.37 -8.39 0.00
C GLU A 7 0.00 -9.86 0.12
N ASP A 8 0.13 -10.62 -0.97
CA ASP A 8 -0.22 -12.04 -0.98
C ASP A 8 0.88 -12.94 -0.40
N ASN A 9 2.13 -12.47 -0.38
CA ASN A 9 3.23 -13.20 0.26
C ASN A 9 3.17 -12.99 1.77
N ILE A 10 2.91 -14.05 2.50
CA ILE A 10 2.72 -13.98 3.96
C ILE A 10 3.96 -13.48 4.70
N MET A 11 5.14 -13.91 4.28
CA MET A 11 6.38 -13.48 4.92
C MET A 11 6.60 -11.98 4.75
N MET A 12 6.38 -11.47 3.55
CA MET A 12 6.51 -10.04 3.27
C MET A 12 5.45 -9.24 4.02
N GLN A 13 4.21 -9.74 4.04
CA GLN A 13 3.12 -9.10 4.78
C GLN A 13 3.46 -8.94 6.26
N ARG A 14 4.00 -10.00 6.87
CA ARG A 14 4.40 -9.98 8.28
C ARG A 14 5.58 -9.05 8.53
N THR A 15 6.53 -9.00 7.60
CA THR A 15 7.68 -8.11 7.72
C THR A 15 7.24 -6.65 7.73
N ILE A 16 6.35 -6.29 6.81
CA ILE A 16 5.80 -4.93 6.74
C ILE A 16 5.00 -4.62 8.00
N GLU A 17 4.13 -5.55 8.40
CA GLU A 17 3.32 -5.40 9.62
C GLU A 17 4.18 -5.16 10.85
N PHE A 18 5.22 -5.95 11.03
CA PHE A 18 6.12 -5.83 12.18
C PHE A 18 6.73 -4.42 12.25
N SER A 19 7.25 -3.94 11.13
CA SER A 19 7.87 -2.61 11.07
C SER A 19 6.87 -1.51 11.42
N LEU A 20 5.65 -1.61 10.91
CA LEU A 20 4.62 -0.59 11.15
C LEU A 20 4.13 -0.62 12.59
N LYS A 21 3.88 -1.80 13.15
CA LYS A 21 3.42 -1.93 14.54
C LYS A 21 4.45 -1.44 15.53
N LYS A 22 5.73 -1.63 15.22
CA LYS A 22 6.82 -1.17 16.06
C LYS A 22 6.79 0.35 16.22
N GLU A 23 6.29 1.06 15.21
CA GLU A 23 6.15 2.52 15.26
C GLU A 23 4.80 2.98 15.80
N GLY A 24 3.96 2.05 16.27
CA GLY A 24 2.69 2.38 16.89
C GLY A 24 1.50 2.46 15.96
N TYR A 25 1.65 2.07 14.69
CA TYR A 25 0.54 2.09 13.75
C TYR A 25 -0.36 0.86 13.90
N THR A 26 -1.65 1.04 13.62
CA THR A 26 -2.59 -0.07 13.54
C THR A 26 -2.58 -0.62 12.12
N VAL A 27 -2.42 -1.93 11.98
CA VAL A 27 -2.26 -2.56 10.66
C VAL A 27 -3.42 -3.49 10.36
N TYR A 28 -4.02 -3.29 9.17
CA TYR A 28 -5.00 -4.21 8.60
C TYR A 28 -4.34 -4.93 7.44
N LYS A 29 -4.57 -6.23 7.32
CA LYS A 29 -3.90 -7.06 6.31
C LYS A 29 -4.89 -7.62 5.30
N ALA A 30 -4.51 -7.58 4.04
CA ALA A 30 -5.26 -8.19 2.95
C ALA A 30 -4.31 -9.03 2.10
N GLY A 31 -4.73 -10.22 1.71
CA GLY A 31 -3.93 -11.11 0.87
C GLY A 31 -4.15 -10.89 -0.62
N ASP A 32 -5.13 -10.08 -0.98
CA ASP A 32 -5.43 -9.73 -2.37
C ASP A 32 -6.17 -8.39 -2.42
N GLY A 33 -6.33 -7.87 -3.63
CA GLY A 33 -6.97 -6.58 -3.82
C GLY A 33 -8.46 -6.56 -3.48
N PHE A 34 -9.14 -7.70 -3.64
CA PHE A 34 -10.56 -7.81 -3.30
C PHE A 34 -10.77 -7.61 -1.81
N GLN A 35 -9.96 -8.29 -0.98
CA GLN A 35 -9.99 -8.09 0.46
C GLN A 35 -9.63 -6.65 0.84
N GLY A 36 -8.67 -6.07 0.14
CA GLY A 36 -8.25 -4.69 0.36
C GLY A 36 -9.39 -3.70 0.16
N ILE A 37 -10.13 -3.86 -0.94
CA ILE A 37 -11.28 -3.00 -1.23
C ILE A 37 -12.36 -3.15 -0.16
N ARG A 38 -12.60 -4.39 0.29
CA ARG A 38 -13.57 -4.65 1.35
C ARG A 38 -13.18 -3.94 2.64
N ILE A 39 -11.91 -4.05 3.05
CA ILE A 39 -11.43 -3.39 4.26
C ILE A 39 -11.56 -1.87 4.15
N LEU A 40 -11.25 -1.31 2.97
CA LEU A 40 -11.40 0.12 2.75
C LEU A 40 -12.85 0.59 2.93
N GLY A 41 -13.81 -0.28 2.63
CA GLY A 41 -15.23 0.03 2.83
C GLY A 41 -15.70 -0.14 4.27
N GLU A 42 -15.02 -0.95 5.06
CA GLU A 42 -15.44 -1.28 6.43
C GLU A 42 -14.68 -0.51 7.51
N GLU A 43 -13.43 -0.16 7.25
CA GLU A 43 -12.55 0.45 8.24
C GLU A 43 -12.04 1.80 7.76
N LYS A 44 -11.74 2.68 8.70
CA LYS A 44 -11.14 3.97 8.36
C LYS A 44 -9.65 3.76 8.16
N ILE A 45 -9.23 3.77 6.91
CA ILE A 45 -7.82 3.59 6.54
C ILE A 45 -7.20 4.93 6.18
N ASP A 46 -6.01 5.20 6.71
CA ASP A 46 -5.30 6.46 6.52
C ASP A 46 -4.19 6.38 5.47
N LEU A 47 -3.70 5.17 5.19
CA LEU A 47 -2.64 4.95 4.23
C LEU A 47 -2.68 3.50 3.76
N VAL A 48 -2.35 3.27 2.49
CA VAL A 48 -2.31 1.92 1.90
C VAL A 48 -0.91 1.61 1.40
N ILE A 49 -0.44 0.42 1.73
CA ILE A 49 0.78 -0.15 1.16
C ILE A 49 0.34 -1.39 0.38
N THR A 50 0.61 -1.44 -0.91
CA THR A 50 0.15 -2.56 -1.74
C THR A 50 1.20 -3.04 -2.73
N ASP A 51 1.22 -4.35 -2.96
CA ASP A 51 1.90 -4.91 -4.12
C ASP A 51 0.99 -4.71 -5.34
N ILE A 52 1.57 -4.65 -6.51
CA ILE A 52 0.83 -4.58 -7.78
C ILE A 52 0.38 -5.97 -8.21
N ASN A 53 1.24 -6.98 -8.03
CA ASN A 53 1.01 -8.32 -8.55
C ASN A 53 0.37 -9.22 -7.50
N MET A 54 -0.96 -9.18 -7.43
CA MET A 54 -1.76 -9.94 -6.47
C MET A 54 -2.88 -10.70 -7.18
N PRO A 55 -3.37 -11.81 -6.57
CA PRO A 55 -4.54 -12.53 -7.10
C PRO A 55 -5.79 -11.65 -7.10
N TYR A 56 -6.73 -11.98 -7.97
CA TYR A 56 -8.04 -11.35 -8.12
C TYR A 56 -7.90 -9.88 -8.52
N THR A 57 -8.16 -8.95 -7.61
CA THR A 57 -8.01 -7.53 -7.91
C THR A 57 -6.54 -7.13 -7.74
N LYS A 58 -5.93 -6.69 -8.82
CA LYS A 58 -4.52 -6.28 -8.82
C LYS A 58 -4.33 -4.94 -8.11
N GLY A 59 -3.10 -4.69 -7.66
CA GLY A 59 -2.79 -3.45 -6.95
C GLY A 59 -3.09 -2.19 -7.74
N LEU A 60 -2.90 -2.22 -9.06
CA LEU A 60 -3.23 -1.07 -9.91
C LEU A 60 -4.73 -0.75 -9.87
N GLU A 61 -5.57 -1.77 -9.83
CA GLU A 61 -7.02 -1.58 -9.71
C GLU A 61 -7.40 -1.04 -8.33
N LEU A 62 -6.68 -1.46 -7.31
CA LEU A 62 -6.87 -0.95 -5.95
C LEU A 62 -6.58 0.56 -5.89
N ILE A 63 -5.47 0.99 -6.51
CA ILE A 63 -5.11 2.41 -6.58
C ILE A 63 -6.20 3.20 -7.31
N ARG A 64 -6.66 2.66 -8.43
CA ARG A 64 -7.74 3.28 -9.21
C ARG A 64 -9.02 3.40 -8.38
N HIS A 65 -9.38 2.33 -7.65
CA HIS A 65 -10.55 2.34 -6.78
C HIS A 65 -10.47 3.48 -5.76
N ILE A 66 -9.34 3.62 -5.09
CA ILE A 66 -9.14 4.67 -4.10
C ILE A 66 -9.29 6.05 -4.74
N ASN A 67 -8.70 6.21 -5.92
CA ASN A 67 -8.67 7.52 -6.58
C ASN A 67 -9.99 7.93 -7.21
N THR A 68 -10.84 6.96 -7.59
CA THR A 68 -12.08 7.24 -8.32
C THR A 68 -13.35 6.99 -7.53
N GLN A 69 -13.34 6.05 -6.58
CA GLN A 69 -14.55 5.61 -5.88
C GLN A 69 -14.62 6.09 -4.43
N MET A 70 -13.53 6.55 -3.85
CA MET A 70 -13.51 7.02 -2.48
C MET A 70 -13.55 8.54 -2.41
N GLU A 71 -14.36 9.06 -1.49
CA GLU A 71 -14.48 10.50 -1.29
C GLU A 71 -13.17 11.09 -0.74
N THR A 72 -12.56 10.38 0.23
CA THR A 72 -11.31 10.82 0.83
C THR A 72 -10.14 10.19 0.09
N LYS A 73 -9.22 11.00 -0.38
CA LYS A 73 -8.00 10.52 -1.01
C LYS A 73 -7.05 9.98 0.05
N ILE A 74 -6.63 8.74 -0.13
CA ILE A 74 -5.73 8.04 0.79
C ILE A 74 -4.38 7.86 0.11
N PRO A 75 -3.25 8.23 0.74
CA PRO A 75 -1.93 7.97 0.16
C PRO A 75 -1.71 6.49 -0.08
N VAL A 76 -1.13 6.14 -1.22
CA VAL A 76 -0.81 4.76 -1.58
C VAL A 76 0.67 4.63 -1.87
N ILE A 77 1.32 3.67 -1.20
CA ILE A 77 2.69 3.28 -1.46
C ILE A 77 2.66 1.92 -2.14
N VAL A 78 3.28 1.84 -3.31
CA VAL A 78 3.41 0.57 -4.03
C VAL A 78 4.74 -0.07 -3.64
N ILE A 79 4.69 -1.36 -3.30
CA ILE A 79 5.89 -2.17 -3.07
C ILE A 79 5.81 -3.37 -4.00
N THR A 80 6.75 -3.51 -4.93
CA THR A 80 6.68 -4.56 -5.93
C THR A 80 8.06 -4.98 -6.42
N GLY A 81 8.14 -6.22 -6.94
CA GLY A 81 9.34 -6.70 -7.62
C GLY A 81 9.43 -6.24 -9.06
N ILE A 82 8.39 -5.57 -9.57
CA ILE A 82 8.37 -5.08 -10.96
C ILE A 82 9.16 -3.76 -11.03
N THR A 83 10.21 -3.74 -11.87
CA THR A 83 11.13 -2.61 -11.91
C THR A 83 11.03 -1.77 -13.17
N ASN A 84 10.14 -2.11 -14.13
CA ASN A 84 10.11 -1.35 -15.38
C ASN A 84 9.41 0.01 -15.19
N GLU A 85 9.89 0.99 -15.95
CA GLU A 85 9.41 2.36 -15.85
C GLU A 85 7.97 2.55 -16.28
N GLU A 86 7.48 1.74 -17.20
CA GLU A 86 6.08 1.82 -17.64
C GLU A 86 5.12 1.54 -16.50
N THR A 87 5.39 0.48 -15.75
CA THR A 87 4.56 0.10 -14.61
C THR A 87 4.61 1.16 -13.53
N ARG A 88 5.79 1.68 -13.25
CA ARG A 88 5.95 2.75 -12.27
C ARG A 88 5.19 4.00 -12.67
N THR A 89 5.36 4.45 -13.91
CA THR A 89 4.67 5.62 -14.44
C THR A 89 3.16 5.42 -14.37
N HIS A 90 2.67 4.25 -14.76
CA HIS A 90 1.24 3.93 -14.73
C HIS A 90 0.69 3.98 -13.30
N ALA A 91 1.41 3.40 -12.34
CA ALA A 91 0.99 3.42 -10.94
C ALA A 91 0.91 4.86 -10.41
N MET A 92 1.90 5.69 -10.72
CA MET A 92 1.91 7.07 -10.29
C MET A 92 0.79 7.88 -10.95
N GLU A 93 0.51 7.64 -12.23
CA GLU A 93 -0.60 8.28 -12.93
C GLU A 93 -1.95 7.91 -12.33
N LEU A 94 -2.10 6.67 -11.84
CA LEU A 94 -3.33 6.23 -11.20
C LEU A 94 -3.50 6.80 -9.79
N GLY A 95 -2.47 7.40 -9.22
CA GLY A 95 -2.56 8.08 -7.95
C GLY A 95 -1.64 7.58 -6.84
N ALA A 96 -0.75 6.62 -7.13
CA ALA A 96 0.24 6.19 -6.14
C ALA A 96 1.18 7.34 -5.83
N GLN A 97 1.50 7.52 -4.56
CA GLN A 97 2.37 8.61 -4.12
C GLN A 97 3.77 8.13 -3.75
N GLY A 98 3.95 6.82 -3.59
CA GLY A 98 5.24 6.23 -3.33
C GLY A 98 5.39 4.91 -4.08
N TYR A 99 6.64 4.57 -4.41
CA TYR A 99 6.93 3.36 -5.15
C TYR A 99 8.27 2.80 -4.69
N LEU A 100 8.25 1.58 -4.15
CA LEU A 100 9.45 0.89 -3.69
C LEU A 100 9.57 -0.44 -4.40
N THR A 101 10.77 -0.80 -4.83
CA THR A 101 11.04 -2.09 -5.47
C THR A 101 11.59 -3.08 -4.45
N LYS A 102 11.15 -4.34 -4.55
CA LYS A 102 11.65 -5.42 -3.70
C LYS A 102 13.02 -5.87 -4.18
N PRO A 103 13.97 -6.17 -3.31
CA PRO A 103 13.91 -5.96 -1.88
C PRO A 103 14.07 -4.48 -1.51
N PHE A 104 13.40 -4.05 -0.47
CA PHE A 104 13.45 -2.65 -0.01
C PHE A 104 14.01 -2.58 1.41
N ASP A 105 14.53 -1.41 1.77
CA ASP A 105 14.98 -1.15 3.13
C ASP A 105 13.76 -0.71 3.97
N PRO A 106 13.45 -1.41 5.07
CA PRO A 106 12.33 -1.02 5.93
C PRO A 106 12.43 0.41 6.44
N LYS A 107 13.63 0.95 6.60
CA LYS A 107 13.81 2.34 7.03
C LYS A 107 13.33 3.32 5.96
N VAL A 108 13.59 3.02 4.69
CA VAL A 108 13.12 3.85 3.59
C VAL A 108 11.60 3.81 3.50
N MET A 109 11.01 2.63 3.67
CA MET A 109 9.56 2.48 3.72
C MET A 109 8.97 3.34 4.85
N MET A 110 9.55 3.29 6.04
CA MET A 110 9.05 4.05 7.18
C MET A 110 9.17 5.56 6.99
N GLU A 111 10.25 6.01 6.37
CA GLU A 111 10.40 7.43 6.03
C GLU A 111 9.29 7.89 5.08
N LEU A 112 8.99 7.06 4.09
CA LEU A 112 7.94 7.35 3.13
C LEU A 112 6.57 7.37 3.80
N VAL A 113 6.28 6.44 4.69
CA VAL A 113 5.05 6.40 5.47
C VAL A 113 4.90 7.69 6.27
N LYS A 114 5.93 8.11 6.97
CA LYS A 114 5.89 9.33 7.79
C LYS A 114 5.67 10.58 6.93
N THR A 115 6.36 10.66 5.81
CA THR A 115 6.22 11.79 4.89
C THR A 115 4.79 11.89 4.35
N LEU A 116 4.23 10.77 3.89
CA LEU A 116 2.91 10.76 3.28
C LEU A 116 1.77 10.89 4.29
N SER A 117 2.03 10.55 5.56
CA SER A 117 1.03 10.70 6.61
C SER A 117 0.92 12.14 7.12
N GLY A 118 1.78 13.03 6.64
CA GLY A 118 1.83 14.42 7.10
C GLY A 118 2.51 14.61 8.44
N LYS A 119 3.17 13.58 8.95
CA LYS A 119 3.93 13.66 10.21
C LYS A 119 5.41 13.75 9.88
N ASN A 120 6.02 14.81 10.30
CA ASN A 120 7.46 15.01 10.11
C ASN A 120 8.23 14.55 11.34
#